data_6bc64e4fd78d705069156fb08292541b
#
_entry.id   6bc64e4fd78d705069156fb08292541b
#
_cell.length_a   1.000
_cell.length_b   1.000
_cell.length_c   1.000
_cell.angle_alpha   90.00
_cell.angle_beta   90.00
_cell.angle_gamma   90.00
#
_symmetry.space_group_name_H-M   'P 1'
#
loop_
_entity.id
_entity.type
_entity.pdbx_description
1 polymer ?
#
loop_
_entity_poly.entity_id
_entity_poly.type
_entity_poly.pdbx_seq_one_letter_code
_entity_poly.pdbx_strand_id
1 'polypeptide(L)'
;MGDEIPYPAGTRRYEPDDAPAVLAIALEAVSTGELAGVSRHDLEYANARLAHDPAMCAVALEDGAIVGYVVPRHDELLVLRAARRRGHGTRLLQPARAIARRQGLPWFRAWVPTDPTSAGTAFAEAMGAAYHSSQWLMRLAADRPVPGPAFADALVVRWMEPGPDDERFVDVANESFADHPTPIRLSISEMRHVHSRPEFDPRTILVVAEAAAPERLVGFARVDRYDGDDGRPVGEVRILGVRPEARGRGIGRELLRWSITELRARGAGDVVLTVEGANDRALGLYEGTGFVSEVEWPHWVLPLD
;
A
#
# COMPACT_ATOMS: atom_id res chain seq x y z
N MET A 1 -23.06 19.19 -9.71
CA MET A 1 -23.93 18.00 -9.79
C MET A 1 -23.05 16.87 -9.25
N GLY A 2 -23.30 16.40 -8.01
CA GLY A 2 -22.42 15.40 -7.39
C GLY A 2 -22.54 14.08 -8.15
N ASP A 3 -21.39 13.54 -8.56
CA ASP A 3 -21.31 12.26 -9.24
C ASP A 3 -21.77 11.16 -8.28
N GLU A 4 -23.03 10.78 -8.40
CA GLU A 4 -23.57 9.62 -7.70
C GLU A 4 -22.87 8.37 -8.25
N ILE A 5 -22.32 7.54 -7.36
CA ILE A 5 -21.67 6.29 -7.76
C ILE A 5 -22.77 5.35 -8.26
N PRO A 6 -22.71 4.89 -9.53
CA PRO A 6 -23.69 3.98 -10.07
C PRO A 6 -23.46 2.57 -9.51
N TYR A 7 -24.51 1.95 -8.99
CA TYR A 7 -24.49 0.56 -8.54
C TYR A 7 -25.43 -0.27 -9.41
N PRO A 8 -24.92 -1.01 -10.41
CA PRO A 8 -25.73 -1.94 -11.21
C PRO A 8 -26.41 -3.00 -10.32
N ALA A 9 -27.48 -3.60 -10.83
CA ALA A 9 -28.19 -4.68 -10.14
C ALA A 9 -27.21 -5.77 -9.67
N GLY A 10 -27.31 -6.17 -8.41
CA GLY A 10 -26.38 -7.09 -7.76
C GLY A 10 -25.07 -6.46 -7.33
N THR A 11 -24.99 -5.13 -7.26
CA THR A 11 -23.87 -4.42 -6.61
C THR A 11 -24.43 -3.36 -5.66
N ARG A 12 -23.65 -3.00 -4.66
CA ARG A 12 -23.92 -1.87 -3.74
C ARG A 12 -22.64 -1.30 -3.16
N ARG A 13 -22.78 -0.20 -2.46
CA ARG A 13 -21.72 0.33 -1.60
C ARG A 13 -21.37 -0.69 -0.50
N TYR A 14 -20.10 -0.75 -0.16
CA TYR A 14 -19.61 -1.47 1.01
C TYR A 14 -20.18 -0.85 2.31
N GLU A 15 -20.45 -1.69 3.28
CA GLU A 15 -20.83 -1.33 4.65
C GLU A 15 -19.85 -1.97 5.64
N PRO A 16 -19.61 -1.39 6.83
CA PRO A 16 -18.65 -1.96 7.79
C PRO A 16 -18.89 -3.43 8.15
N ASP A 17 -20.13 -3.87 8.17
CA ASP A 17 -20.51 -5.25 8.45
C ASP A 17 -20.10 -6.24 7.33
N ASP A 18 -19.68 -5.73 6.17
CA ASP A 18 -19.18 -6.54 5.06
C ASP A 18 -17.72 -6.98 5.26
N ALA A 19 -17.01 -6.37 6.22
CA ALA A 19 -15.60 -6.60 6.44
C ALA A 19 -15.19 -8.08 6.52
N PRO A 20 -15.90 -8.97 7.24
CA PRO A 20 -15.55 -10.39 7.28
C PRO A 20 -15.65 -11.08 5.91
N ALA A 21 -16.67 -10.73 5.10
CA ALA A 21 -16.85 -11.32 3.78
C ALA A 21 -15.78 -10.84 2.79
N VAL A 22 -15.46 -9.54 2.79
CA VAL A 22 -14.40 -8.96 1.97
C VAL A 22 -13.06 -9.59 2.30
N LEU A 23 -12.72 -9.70 3.60
CA LEU A 23 -11.50 -10.37 4.05
C LEU A 23 -11.44 -11.85 3.61
N ALA A 24 -12.56 -12.58 3.70
CA ALA A 24 -12.62 -13.98 3.27
C ALA A 24 -12.32 -14.15 1.77
N ILE A 25 -12.83 -13.23 0.92
CA ILE A 25 -12.55 -13.23 -0.53
C ILE A 25 -11.07 -12.98 -0.79
N ALA A 26 -10.46 -12.02 -0.10
CA ALA A 26 -9.05 -11.72 -0.24
C ALA A 26 -8.16 -12.88 0.23
N LEU A 27 -8.50 -13.53 1.35
CA LEU A 27 -7.80 -14.73 1.86
C LEU A 27 -7.92 -15.92 0.89
N GLU A 28 -9.07 -16.11 0.20
CA GLU A 28 -9.18 -17.09 -0.87
C GLU A 28 -8.19 -16.80 -1.98
N ALA A 29 -8.07 -15.54 -2.43
CA ALA A 29 -7.15 -15.15 -3.48
C ALA A 29 -5.67 -15.38 -3.10
N VAL A 30 -5.29 -15.13 -1.83
CA VAL A 30 -3.97 -15.49 -1.30
C VAL A 30 -3.75 -17.01 -1.32
N SER A 31 -4.72 -17.79 -0.79
CA SER A 31 -4.61 -19.25 -0.69
C SER A 31 -4.50 -19.95 -2.07
N THR A 32 -5.00 -19.30 -3.12
CA THR A 32 -4.96 -19.80 -4.50
C THR A 32 -3.80 -19.21 -5.32
N GLY A 33 -2.93 -18.41 -4.70
CA GLY A 33 -1.76 -17.78 -5.32
C GLY A 33 -2.08 -16.59 -6.24
N GLU A 34 -3.32 -16.13 -6.29
CA GLU A 34 -3.72 -14.95 -7.10
C GLU A 34 -3.22 -13.63 -6.49
N LEU A 35 -3.06 -13.59 -5.16
CA LEU A 35 -2.41 -12.53 -4.41
C LEU A 35 -1.13 -13.07 -3.75
N ALA A 36 -0.22 -13.63 -4.53
CA ALA A 36 1.04 -14.14 -4.02
C ALA A 36 1.84 -13.05 -3.31
N GLY A 37 2.42 -13.38 -2.15
CA GLY A 37 3.26 -12.46 -1.37
C GLY A 37 2.48 -11.44 -0.50
N VAL A 38 1.16 -11.36 -0.61
CA VAL A 38 0.33 -10.55 0.29
C VAL A 38 0.09 -11.34 1.58
N SER A 39 0.46 -10.75 2.71
CA SER A 39 0.27 -11.39 4.02
C SER A 39 -1.16 -11.19 4.54
N ARG A 40 -1.60 -12.07 5.44
CA ARG A 40 -2.83 -11.87 6.20
C ARG A 40 -2.83 -10.50 6.91
N HIS A 41 -1.70 -10.10 7.48
CA HIS A 41 -1.55 -8.80 8.15
C HIS A 41 -1.89 -7.63 7.20
N ASP A 42 -1.40 -7.67 5.96
CA ASP A 42 -1.70 -6.61 4.97
C ASP A 42 -3.19 -6.55 4.64
N LEU A 43 -3.83 -7.71 4.48
CA LEU A 43 -5.26 -7.79 4.22
C LEU A 43 -6.10 -7.28 5.39
N GLU A 44 -5.74 -7.62 6.61
CA GLU A 44 -6.43 -7.14 7.82
C GLU A 44 -6.25 -5.62 7.98
N TYR A 45 -5.04 -5.10 7.71
CA TYR A 45 -4.76 -3.67 7.72
C TYR A 45 -5.57 -2.93 6.65
N ALA A 46 -5.58 -3.43 5.41
CA ALA A 46 -6.36 -2.86 4.32
C ALA A 46 -7.87 -2.86 4.63
N ASN A 47 -8.38 -3.99 5.14
CA ASN A 47 -9.79 -4.15 5.50
C ASN A 47 -10.22 -3.19 6.62
N ALA A 48 -9.38 -2.98 7.62
CA ALA A 48 -9.65 -2.02 8.70
C ALA A 48 -9.78 -0.57 8.17
N ARG A 49 -9.07 -0.21 7.11
CA ARG A 49 -9.19 1.10 6.45
C ARG A 49 -10.53 1.26 5.72
N LEU A 50 -11.07 0.19 5.15
CA LEU A 50 -12.39 0.24 4.48
C LEU A 50 -13.52 0.57 5.46
N ALA A 51 -13.44 0.09 6.69
CA ALA A 51 -14.42 0.41 7.73
C ALA A 51 -14.42 1.92 8.06
N HIS A 52 -13.27 2.59 7.91
CA HIS A 52 -13.17 4.05 8.13
C HIS A 52 -13.73 4.87 6.96
N ASP A 53 -13.49 4.44 5.72
CA ASP A 53 -14.05 5.10 4.53
C ASP A 53 -14.78 4.09 3.62
N PRO A 54 -16.03 3.73 3.97
CA PRO A 54 -16.83 2.78 3.19
C PRO A 54 -17.10 3.21 1.74
N ALA A 55 -16.92 4.51 1.43
CA ALA A 55 -17.13 5.02 0.08
C ALA A 55 -16.02 4.62 -0.90
N MET A 56 -14.92 4.08 -0.40
CA MET A 56 -13.80 3.58 -1.23
C MET A 56 -14.06 2.22 -1.86
N CYS A 57 -15.12 1.50 -1.45
CA CYS A 57 -15.34 0.12 -1.82
C CYS A 57 -16.77 -0.12 -2.34
N ALA A 58 -16.89 -1.00 -3.31
CA ALA A 58 -18.17 -1.57 -3.74
C ALA A 58 -18.12 -3.09 -3.67
N VAL A 59 -19.26 -3.71 -3.40
CA VAL A 59 -19.41 -5.16 -3.30
C VAL A 59 -20.38 -5.68 -4.36
N ALA A 60 -20.15 -6.91 -4.82
CA ALA A 60 -21.07 -7.67 -5.68
C ALA A 60 -21.79 -8.75 -4.87
N LEU A 61 -23.07 -8.92 -5.14
CA LEU A 61 -23.95 -9.84 -4.43
C LEU A 61 -24.49 -10.92 -5.39
N GLU A 62 -24.62 -12.13 -4.88
CA GLU A 62 -25.36 -13.24 -5.48
C GLU A 62 -26.19 -13.91 -4.39
N ASP A 63 -27.51 -13.99 -4.58
CA ASP A 63 -28.46 -14.55 -3.62
C ASP A 63 -28.34 -13.95 -2.19
N GLY A 64 -28.02 -12.65 -2.11
CA GLY A 64 -27.82 -11.92 -0.88
C GLY A 64 -26.44 -12.06 -0.23
N ALA A 65 -25.59 -12.97 -0.71
CA ALA A 65 -24.22 -13.13 -0.23
C ALA A 65 -23.23 -12.25 -1.02
N ILE A 66 -22.19 -11.73 -0.35
CA ILE A 66 -21.10 -11.02 -1.02
C ILE A 66 -20.18 -12.04 -1.69
N VAL A 67 -20.01 -11.88 -3.01
CA VAL A 67 -19.21 -12.78 -3.85
C VAL A 67 -18.05 -12.08 -4.55
N GLY A 68 -17.92 -10.77 -4.40
CA GLY A 68 -16.81 -10.00 -4.95
C GLY A 68 -16.79 -8.58 -4.42
N TYR A 69 -15.68 -7.90 -4.59
CA TYR A 69 -15.52 -6.50 -4.21
C TYR A 69 -14.51 -5.78 -5.10
N VAL A 70 -14.52 -4.45 -5.04
CA VAL A 70 -13.53 -3.59 -5.69
C VAL A 70 -13.13 -2.45 -4.78
N VAL A 71 -11.82 -2.20 -4.68
CA VAL A 71 -11.20 -1.08 -3.96
C VAL A 71 -10.18 -0.40 -4.88
N PRO A 72 -10.57 0.63 -5.66
CA PRO A 72 -9.67 1.24 -6.64
C PRO A 72 -8.36 1.77 -6.06
N ARG A 73 -8.37 2.29 -4.83
CA ARG A 73 -7.17 2.83 -4.18
C ARG A 73 -6.20 1.75 -3.69
N HIS A 74 -6.65 0.51 -3.61
CA HIS A 74 -5.83 -0.66 -3.25
C HIS A 74 -5.48 -1.51 -4.46
N ASP A 75 -5.88 -1.07 -5.68
CA ASP A 75 -5.67 -1.81 -6.92
C ASP A 75 -6.33 -3.20 -6.93
N GLU A 76 -7.44 -3.36 -6.21
CA GLU A 76 -8.12 -4.64 -6.02
C GLU A 76 -9.47 -4.69 -6.72
N LEU A 77 -9.68 -5.75 -7.49
CA LEU A 77 -10.99 -6.23 -7.95
C LEU A 77 -10.98 -7.75 -7.85
N LEU A 78 -11.69 -8.29 -6.89
CA LEU A 78 -11.72 -9.72 -6.63
C LEU A 78 -13.14 -10.29 -6.67
N VAL A 79 -13.25 -11.51 -7.18
CA VAL A 79 -14.50 -12.30 -7.22
C VAL A 79 -14.16 -13.73 -6.83
N LEU A 80 -14.91 -14.28 -5.86
CA LEU A 80 -14.82 -15.68 -5.45
C LEU A 80 -14.78 -16.61 -6.66
N ARG A 81 -13.89 -17.61 -6.67
CA ARG A 81 -13.74 -18.53 -7.81
C ARG A 81 -15.06 -19.19 -8.19
N ALA A 82 -15.85 -19.60 -7.19
CA ALA A 82 -17.15 -20.24 -7.41
C ALA A 82 -18.19 -19.32 -8.07
N ALA A 83 -18.04 -17.99 -7.98
CA ALA A 83 -18.96 -16.99 -8.55
C ALA A 83 -18.48 -16.36 -9.86
N ARG A 84 -17.32 -16.77 -10.39
CA ARG A 84 -16.76 -16.22 -11.65
C ARG A 84 -17.58 -16.62 -12.86
N ARG A 85 -17.36 -15.88 -13.96
CA ARG A 85 -18.06 -16.08 -15.26
C ARG A 85 -19.57 -15.81 -15.21
N ARG A 86 -20.04 -15.13 -14.17
CA ARG A 86 -21.45 -14.72 -13.97
C ARG A 86 -21.64 -13.20 -14.07
N GLY A 87 -20.63 -12.48 -14.57
CA GLY A 87 -20.68 -11.04 -14.81
C GLY A 87 -20.40 -10.13 -13.59
N HIS A 88 -20.08 -10.68 -12.41
CA HIS A 88 -19.82 -9.89 -11.21
C HIS A 88 -18.65 -8.91 -11.37
N GLY A 89 -17.52 -9.34 -11.94
CA GLY A 89 -16.38 -8.47 -12.21
C GLY A 89 -16.73 -7.31 -13.15
N THR A 90 -17.48 -7.59 -14.22
CA THR A 90 -17.95 -6.55 -15.16
C THR A 90 -18.86 -5.53 -14.50
N ARG A 91 -19.79 -5.99 -13.64
CA ARG A 91 -20.66 -5.08 -12.87
C ARG A 91 -19.89 -4.21 -11.88
N LEU A 92 -18.83 -4.75 -11.25
CA LEU A 92 -17.97 -3.99 -10.33
C LEU A 92 -17.13 -2.91 -11.02
N LEU A 93 -16.84 -3.02 -12.32
CA LEU A 93 -16.07 -1.98 -13.03
C LEU A 93 -16.79 -0.64 -13.09
N GLN A 94 -18.12 -0.62 -13.10
CA GLN A 94 -18.88 0.63 -13.15
C GLN A 94 -18.71 1.46 -11.86
N PRO A 95 -18.97 0.93 -10.66
CA PRO A 95 -18.67 1.63 -9.43
C PRO A 95 -17.16 1.86 -9.24
N ALA A 96 -16.29 0.94 -9.70
CA ALA A 96 -14.83 1.12 -9.64
C ALA A 96 -14.36 2.39 -10.33
N ARG A 97 -14.80 2.62 -11.57
CA ARG A 97 -14.48 3.83 -12.34
C ARG A 97 -15.01 5.10 -11.65
N ALA A 98 -16.24 5.07 -11.15
CA ALA A 98 -16.86 6.20 -10.46
C ALA A 98 -16.11 6.53 -9.15
N ILE A 99 -15.76 5.52 -8.36
CA ILE A 99 -14.96 5.68 -7.14
C ILE A 99 -13.58 6.25 -7.49
N ALA A 100 -12.89 5.70 -8.50
CA ALA A 100 -11.59 6.17 -8.95
C ALA A 100 -11.63 7.65 -9.37
N ARG A 101 -12.63 8.07 -10.16
CA ARG A 101 -12.84 9.49 -10.52
C ARG A 101 -13.01 10.37 -9.28
N ARG A 102 -13.86 9.95 -8.36
CA ARG A 102 -14.13 10.69 -7.11
C ARG A 102 -12.87 10.83 -6.24
N GLN A 103 -11.98 9.85 -6.30
CA GLN A 103 -10.68 9.88 -5.62
C GLN A 103 -9.62 10.66 -6.40
N GLY A 104 -9.93 11.20 -7.56
CA GLY A 104 -9.00 11.93 -8.42
C GLY A 104 -7.93 11.04 -9.06
N LEU A 105 -8.18 9.73 -9.18
CA LEU A 105 -7.29 8.81 -9.86
C LEU A 105 -7.40 9.00 -11.38
N PRO A 106 -6.30 8.92 -12.13
CA PRO A 106 -6.33 9.10 -13.58
C PRO A 106 -6.91 7.90 -14.34
N TRP A 107 -6.96 6.73 -13.71
CA TRP A 107 -7.45 5.44 -14.24
C TRP A 107 -7.91 4.54 -13.10
N PHE A 108 -8.63 3.48 -13.42
CA PHE A 108 -8.76 2.32 -12.54
C PHE A 108 -7.58 1.39 -12.76
N ARG A 109 -6.81 1.14 -11.72
CA ARG A 109 -5.67 0.21 -11.71
C ARG A 109 -6.05 -1.03 -10.93
N ALA A 110 -5.55 -2.18 -11.38
CA ALA A 110 -5.71 -3.43 -10.66
C ALA A 110 -4.47 -4.31 -10.79
N TRP A 111 -4.20 -5.11 -9.78
CA TRP A 111 -3.24 -6.20 -9.84
C TRP A 111 -3.78 -7.31 -10.75
N VAL A 112 -2.95 -7.77 -11.65
CA VAL A 112 -3.27 -8.86 -12.54
C VAL A 112 -2.15 -9.90 -12.41
N PRO A 113 -2.48 -11.20 -12.18
CA PRO A 113 -1.45 -12.23 -12.07
C PRO A 113 -0.50 -12.24 -13.26
N THR A 114 0.77 -12.57 -13.02
CA THR A 114 1.79 -12.71 -14.10
C THR A 114 1.50 -13.88 -15.04
N ASP A 115 0.71 -14.87 -14.59
CA ASP A 115 0.31 -15.99 -15.44
C ASP A 115 -0.65 -15.52 -16.55
N PRO A 116 -0.22 -15.55 -17.83
CA PRO A 116 -1.06 -15.09 -18.95
C PRO A 116 -2.31 -15.97 -19.16
N THR A 117 -2.35 -17.17 -18.57
CA THR A 117 -3.51 -18.07 -18.66
C THR A 117 -4.50 -17.85 -17.52
N SER A 118 -4.20 -16.95 -16.60
CA SER A 118 -5.06 -16.68 -15.45
C SER A 118 -6.41 -16.08 -15.84
N ALA A 119 -7.42 -16.34 -15.04
CA ALA A 119 -8.73 -15.72 -15.21
C ALA A 119 -8.69 -14.19 -15.06
N GLY A 120 -7.75 -13.68 -14.25
CA GLY A 120 -7.49 -12.24 -14.06
C GLY A 120 -6.97 -11.60 -15.34
N THR A 121 -5.95 -12.17 -15.97
CA THR A 121 -5.40 -11.69 -17.24
C THR A 121 -6.44 -11.70 -18.34
N ALA A 122 -7.15 -12.82 -18.52
CA ALA A 122 -8.21 -12.93 -19.53
C ALA A 122 -9.34 -11.90 -19.29
N PHE A 123 -9.67 -11.61 -18.04
CA PHE A 123 -10.68 -10.59 -17.71
C PHE A 123 -10.15 -9.17 -18.01
N ALA A 124 -8.93 -8.84 -17.61
CA ALA A 124 -8.32 -7.55 -17.85
C ALA A 124 -8.26 -7.22 -19.36
N GLU A 125 -7.77 -8.18 -20.17
CA GLU A 125 -7.73 -8.07 -21.64
C GLU A 125 -9.12 -7.87 -22.26
N ALA A 126 -10.09 -8.70 -21.84
CA ALA A 126 -11.48 -8.59 -22.33
C ALA A 126 -12.13 -7.24 -21.99
N MET A 127 -11.69 -6.58 -20.94
CA MET A 127 -12.18 -5.24 -20.53
C MET A 127 -11.36 -4.10 -21.17
N GLY A 128 -10.36 -4.40 -21.98
CA GLY A 128 -9.50 -3.40 -22.63
C GLY A 128 -8.47 -2.79 -21.71
N ALA A 129 -8.16 -3.42 -20.59
CA ALA A 129 -7.06 -2.98 -19.73
C ALA A 129 -5.71 -3.25 -20.39
N ALA A 130 -4.71 -2.44 -20.08
CA ALA A 130 -3.36 -2.58 -20.56
C ALA A 130 -2.36 -2.62 -19.40
N TYR A 131 -1.28 -3.39 -19.56
CA TYR A 131 -0.16 -3.37 -18.62
C TYR A 131 0.39 -1.94 -18.50
N HIS A 132 0.65 -1.50 -17.30
CA HIS A 132 1.14 -0.16 -16.99
C HIS A 132 2.50 -0.18 -16.29
N SER A 133 2.62 -0.93 -15.20
CA SER A 133 3.81 -1.00 -14.37
C SER A 133 3.80 -2.29 -13.55
N SER A 134 4.86 -2.52 -12.79
CA SER A 134 4.88 -3.56 -11.76
C SER A 134 5.26 -2.97 -10.43
N GLN A 135 4.75 -3.55 -9.35
CA GLN A 135 5.25 -3.37 -8.01
C GLN A 135 5.98 -4.63 -7.58
N TRP A 136 7.09 -4.45 -6.90
CA TRP A 136 7.92 -5.55 -6.41
C TRP A 136 7.84 -5.64 -4.89
N LEU A 137 7.57 -6.85 -4.38
CA LEU A 137 7.93 -7.21 -3.01
C LEU A 137 9.41 -7.57 -2.98
N MET A 138 10.17 -6.88 -2.16
CA MET A 138 11.59 -7.17 -1.97
C MET A 138 11.85 -7.64 -0.54
N ARG A 139 12.78 -8.58 -0.37
CA ARG A 139 13.15 -9.15 0.93
C ARG A 139 14.64 -8.99 1.21
N LEU A 140 14.94 -8.66 2.44
CA LEU A 140 16.28 -8.73 3.04
C LEU A 140 16.28 -9.86 4.06
N ALA A 141 17.13 -10.86 3.84
CA ALA A 141 17.24 -12.01 4.73
C ALA A 141 17.76 -11.61 6.13
N ALA A 142 17.31 -12.34 7.15
CA ALA A 142 17.66 -12.06 8.55
C ALA A 142 19.16 -12.06 8.83
N ASP A 143 19.90 -12.95 8.16
CA ASP A 143 21.35 -13.12 8.29
C ASP A 143 22.20 -12.10 7.50
N ARG A 144 21.56 -11.30 6.64
CA ARG A 144 22.26 -10.29 5.84
C ARG A 144 22.71 -9.12 6.72
N PRO A 145 24.00 -8.87 6.92
CA PRO A 145 24.48 -7.75 7.73
C PRO A 145 24.19 -6.41 7.05
N VAL A 146 23.72 -5.43 7.81
CA VAL A 146 23.53 -4.06 7.35
C VAL A 146 24.21 -3.13 8.36
N PRO A 147 25.03 -2.16 7.91
CA PRO A 147 25.60 -1.16 8.80
C PRO A 147 24.51 -0.37 9.53
N GLY A 148 24.75 -0.01 10.78
CA GLY A 148 23.86 0.89 11.51
C GLY A 148 23.72 2.25 10.83
N PRO A 149 22.66 3.00 11.15
CA PRO A 149 22.45 4.33 10.58
C PRO A 149 23.53 5.32 11.06
N ALA A 150 23.94 6.22 10.17
CA ALA A 150 24.94 7.27 10.44
C ALA A 150 24.47 8.59 9.82
N PHE A 151 23.51 9.23 10.47
CA PHE A 151 23.01 10.54 10.03
C PHE A 151 24.06 11.63 10.24
N ALA A 152 24.12 12.60 9.35
CA ALA A 152 25.00 13.75 9.48
C ALA A 152 24.61 14.64 10.68
N ASP A 153 25.59 15.26 11.35
CA ASP A 153 25.38 16.12 12.53
C ASP A 153 24.47 17.33 12.25
N ALA A 154 24.35 17.75 11.00
CA ALA A 154 23.43 18.81 10.58
C ALA A 154 21.94 18.38 10.54
N LEU A 155 21.63 17.14 10.87
CA LEU A 155 20.28 16.60 10.89
C LEU A 155 19.81 16.33 12.32
N VAL A 156 18.56 16.69 12.60
CA VAL A 156 17.83 16.28 13.81
C VAL A 156 17.01 15.06 13.46
N VAL A 157 17.26 13.97 14.18
CA VAL A 157 16.59 12.67 13.97
C VAL A 157 15.87 12.30 15.24
N ARG A 158 14.56 12.09 15.15
CA ARG A 158 13.71 11.80 16.32
C ARG A 158 12.47 11.01 15.94
N TRP A 159 11.81 10.47 16.94
CA TRP A 159 10.48 9.90 16.77
C TRP A 159 9.46 10.98 16.43
N MET A 160 8.44 10.60 15.69
CA MET A 160 7.29 11.46 15.43
C MET A 160 6.50 11.72 16.71
N GLU A 161 6.05 12.94 16.89
CA GLU A 161 5.16 13.35 17.98
C GLU A 161 3.76 13.61 17.43
N PRO A 162 2.77 12.70 17.70
CA PRO A 162 1.38 12.89 17.28
C PRO A 162 0.82 14.23 17.75
N GLY A 163 0.07 14.88 16.88
CA GLY A 163 -0.43 16.23 17.09
C GLY A 163 0.56 17.31 16.62
N PRO A 164 1.66 17.59 17.30
CA PRO A 164 2.65 18.59 16.88
C PRO A 164 3.26 18.36 15.50
N ASP A 165 3.45 17.11 15.10
CA ASP A 165 4.04 16.76 13.81
C ASP A 165 3.01 16.42 12.70
N ASP A 166 1.73 16.33 12.99
CA ASP A 166 0.73 15.85 12.03
C ASP A 166 0.77 16.61 10.70
N GLU A 167 0.73 17.94 10.75
CA GLU A 167 0.76 18.78 9.55
C GLU A 167 2.10 18.65 8.81
N ARG A 168 3.20 18.74 9.57
CA ARG A 168 4.57 18.61 9.02
C ARG A 168 4.80 17.26 8.35
N PHE A 169 4.24 16.19 8.95
CA PHE A 169 4.34 14.85 8.39
C PHE A 169 3.52 14.71 7.11
N VAL A 170 2.31 15.24 7.08
CA VAL A 170 1.47 15.28 5.85
C VAL A 170 2.20 16.03 4.75
N ASP A 171 2.82 17.16 5.04
CA ASP A 171 3.57 17.95 4.07
C ASP A 171 4.78 17.18 3.52
N VAL A 172 5.65 16.65 4.40
CA VAL A 172 6.83 15.89 3.94
C VAL A 172 6.44 14.63 3.17
N ALA A 173 5.37 13.93 3.56
CA ALA A 173 4.88 12.77 2.86
C ALA A 173 4.39 13.14 1.45
N ASN A 174 3.49 14.11 1.34
CA ASN A 174 2.93 14.52 0.05
C ASN A 174 4.00 15.06 -0.91
N GLU A 175 4.96 15.85 -0.44
CA GLU A 175 6.05 16.36 -1.28
C GLU A 175 7.04 15.26 -1.66
N SER A 176 7.35 14.33 -0.76
CA SER A 176 8.25 13.20 -1.06
C SER A 176 7.75 12.29 -2.17
N PHE A 177 6.43 12.22 -2.36
CA PHE A 177 5.79 11.37 -3.38
C PHE A 177 5.11 12.16 -4.50
N ALA A 178 5.35 13.46 -4.61
CA ALA A 178 4.72 14.29 -5.64
C ALA A 178 5.12 13.87 -7.07
N ASP A 179 6.35 13.39 -7.25
CA ASP A 179 6.90 12.89 -8.51
C ASP A 179 6.82 11.34 -8.64
N HIS A 180 6.11 10.68 -7.73
CA HIS A 180 5.94 9.24 -7.77
C HIS A 180 4.91 8.84 -8.83
N PRO A 181 5.11 7.71 -9.58
CA PRO A 181 4.14 7.22 -10.57
C PRO A 181 2.72 7.06 -10.03
N THR A 182 2.61 6.72 -8.75
CA THR A 182 1.35 6.69 -8.00
C THR A 182 1.46 7.68 -6.83
N PRO A 183 1.03 8.95 -7.00
CA PRO A 183 1.15 9.96 -5.96
C PRO A 183 0.36 9.57 -4.71
N ILE A 184 1.03 9.58 -3.57
CA ILE A 184 0.37 9.45 -2.27
C ILE A 184 -0.17 10.83 -1.89
N ARG A 185 -1.45 10.89 -1.54
CA ARG A 185 -2.08 12.09 -0.96
C ARG A 185 -2.63 11.73 0.41
N LEU A 186 -1.84 12.05 1.41
CA LEU A 186 -2.23 11.92 2.80
C LEU A 186 -2.96 13.19 3.25
N SER A 187 -4.05 13.04 3.98
CA SER A 187 -4.74 14.15 4.63
C SER A 187 -4.51 14.17 6.14
N ILE A 188 -4.67 15.33 6.74
CA ILE A 188 -4.59 15.49 8.21
C ILE A 188 -5.64 14.63 8.93
N SER A 189 -6.84 14.51 8.35
CA SER A 189 -7.90 13.68 8.93
C SER A 189 -7.52 12.19 8.95
N GLU A 190 -6.92 11.69 7.87
CA GLU A 190 -6.42 10.30 7.82
C GLU A 190 -5.30 10.08 8.85
N MET A 191 -4.35 11.03 8.96
CA MET A 191 -3.27 10.93 9.94
C MET A 191 -3.81 10.92 11.37
N ARG A 192 -4.70 11.84 11.73
CA ARG A 192 -5.34 11.88 13.05
C ARG A 192 -6.14 10.63 13.36
N HIS A 193 -6.82 10.07 12.35
CA HIS A 193 -7.50 8.78 12.50
C HIS A 193 -6.51 7.66 12.83
N VAL A 194 -5.39 7.56 12.10
CA VAL A 194 -4.34 6.57 12.40
C VAL A 194 -3.82 6.74 13.82
N HIS A 195 -3.58 7.97 14.27
CA HIS A 195 -3.07 8.27 15.61
C HIS A 195 -4.08 7.97 16.74
N SER A 196 -5.38 8.01 16.43
CA SER A 196 -6.43 7.70 17.42
C SER A 196 -6.63 6.20 17.68
N ARG A 197 -5.98 5.34 16.88
CA ARG A 197 -6.11 3.89 17.04
C ARG A 197 -5.32 3.40 18.27
N PRO A 198 -5.90 2.54 19.10
CA PRO A 198 -5.23 2.06 20.32
C PRO A 198 -3.89 1.35 20.07
N GLU A 199 -3.76 0.70 18.90
CA GLU A 199 -2.56 -0.02 18.49
C GLU A 199 -1.48 0.86 17.85
N PHE A 200 -1.73 2.16 17.68
CA PHE A 200 -0.75 3.06 17.09
C PHE A 200 0.42 3.31 18.03
N ASP A 201 1.63 2.96 17.59
CA ASP A 201 2.88 3.28 18.28
C ASP A 201 3.64 4.37 17.51
N PRO A 202 3.78 5.60 18.03
CA PRO A 202 4.54 6.67 17.35
C PRO A 202 6.02 6.32 17.16
N ARG A 203 6.56 5.40 17.94
CA ARG A 203 7.94 4.91 17.78
C ARG A 203 8.13 4.01 16.57
N THR A 204 7.09 3.80 15.76
CA THR A 204 7.22 3.19 14.43
C THR A 204 7.56 4.20 13.35
N ILE A 205 7.52 5.50 13.64
CA ILE A 205 7.78 6.56 12.67
C ILE A 205 8.98 7.41 13.12
N LEU A 206 10.05 7.37 12.33
CA LEU A 206 11.19 8.28 12.45
C LEU A 206 10.99 9.47 11.53
N VAL A 207 11.30 10.65 12.02
CA VAL A 207 11.32 11.89 11.23
C VAL A 207 12.70 12.52 11.28
N VAL A 208 13.05 13.16 10.17
CA VAL A 208 14.36 13.85 9.99
C VAL A 208 14.08 15.28 9.61
N ALA A 209 14.71 16.22 10.30
CA ALA A 209 14.70 17.65 10.01
C ALA A 209 16.13 18.19 9.88
N GLU A 210 16.30 19.37 9.32
CA GLU A 210 17.59 20.08 9.39
C GLU A 210 17.76 20.76 10.75
N ALA A 211 18.96 20.70 11.33
CA ALA A 211 19.22 21.34 12.62
C ALA A 211 18.99 22.86 12.57
N ALA A 212 19.18 23.49 11.42
CA ALA A 212 18.91 24.91 11.19
C ALA A 212 17.43 25.27 11.05
N ALA A 213 16.55 24.27 10.80
CA ALA A 213 15.11 24.44 10.61
C ALA A 213 14.36 23.19 11.15
N PRO A 214 14.39 22.96 12.47
CA PRO A 214 13.87 21.73 13.07
C PRO A 214 12.35 21.54 12.96
N GLU A 215 11.64 22.63 12.63
CA GLU A 215 10.21 22.59 12.34
C GLU A 215 9.90 22.03 10.93
N ARG A 216 10.89 21.99 10.02
CA ARG A 216 10.72 21.50 8.65
C ARG A 216 11.27 20.11 8.51
N LEU A 217 10.39 19.11 8.41
CA LEU A 217 10.79 17.75 8.14
C LEU A 217 11.29 17.61 6.69
N VAL A 218 12.42 16.92 6.51
CA VAL A 218 13.03 16.68 5.20
C VAL A 218 13.00 15.21 4.79
N GLY A 219 12.69 14.31 5.73
CA GLY A 219 12.56 12.89 5.46
C GLY A 219 11.87 12.16 6.60
N PHE A 220 11.42 10.96 6.32
CA PHE A 220 10.79 10.07 7.30
C PHE A 220 10.86 8.62 6.87
N ALA A 221 10.70 7.71 7.83
CA ALA A 221 10.44 6.29 7.58
C ALA A 221 9.42 5.77 8.60
N ARG A 222 8.54 4.89 8.16
CA ARG A 222 7.64 4.13 9.01
C ARG A 222 7.92 2.65 8.86
N VAL A 223 7.93 1.95 9.99
CA VAL A 223 8.16 0.51 10.06
C VAL A 223 7.00 -0.17 10.80
N ASP A 224 6.72 -1.42 10.43
CA ASP A 224 5.79 -2.30 11.13
C ASP A 224 6.47 -3.65 11.37
N ARG A 225 6.10 -4.33 12.45
CA ARG A 225 6.53 -5.69 12.74
C ARG A 225 5.29 -6.54 12.98
N TYR A 226 5.18 -7.66 12.29
CA TYR A 226 4.07 -8.60 12.41
C TYR A 226 4.58 -10.05 12.35
N ASP A 227 3.73 -11.00 12.72
CA ASP A 227 4.02 -12.41 12.51
C ASP A 227 3.52 -12.81 11.12
N GLY A 228 4.41 -13.34 10.30
CA GLY A 228 4.07 -13.86 8.98
C GLY A 228 3.14 -15.07 9.05
N ASP A 229 2.61 -15.51 7.93
CA ASP A 229 1.67 -16.63 7.86
C ASP A 229 2.28 -17.96 8.35
N ASP A 230 3.60 -18.06 8.35
CA ASP A 230 4.37 -19.18 8.93
C ASP A 230 4.72 -19.00 10.43
N GLY A 231 4.23 -17.94 11.05
CA GLY A 231 4.48 -17.57 12.44
C GLY A 231 5.86 -16.97 12.72
N ARG A 232 6.67 -16.72 11.70
CA ARG A 232 7.96 -16.04 11.87
C ARG A 232 7.77 -14.53 11.91
N PRO A 233 8.52 -13.82 12.80
CA PRO A 233 8.43 -12.38 12.85
C PRO A 233 9.06 -11.73 11.60
N VAL A 234 8.27 -10.93 10.90
CA VAL A 234 8.65 -10.16 9.70
C VAL A 234 8.64 -8.68 10.04
N GLY A 235 9.66 -7.97 9.61
CA GLY A 235 9.70 -6.51 9.63
C GLY A 235 9.31 -5.93 8.28
N GLU A 236 8.57 -4.85 8.28
CA GLU A 236 8.21 -4.16 7.04
C GLU A 236 8.62 -2.70 7.08
N VAL A 237 9.32 -2.24 6.04
CA VAL A 237 9.50 -0.82 5.78
C VAL A 237 8.28 -0.34 4.99
N ARG A 238 7.28 0.14 5.72
CA ARG A 238 5.96 0.54 5.18
C ARG A 238 6.04 1.69 4.19
N ILE A 239 6.83 2.69 4.53
CA ILE A 239 7.00 3.89 3.72
C ILE A 239 8.29 4.58 4.11
N LEU A 240 9.01 5.09 3.13
CA LEU A 240 10.21 5.88 3.30
C LEU A 240 10.18 7.03 2.30
N GLY A 241 10.30 8.25 2.79
CA GLY A 241 10.26 9.45 1.96
C GLY A 241 11.36 10.43 2.29
N VAL A 242 11.84 11.13 1.25
CA VAL A 242 12.78 12.25 1.36
C VAL A 242 12.33 13.34 0.41
N ARG A 243 12.18 14.58 0.92
CA ARG A 243 11.82 15.73 0.09
C ARG A 243 12.74 15.85 -1.13
N PRO A 244 12.22 16.25 -2.30
CA PRO A 244 13.01 16.35 -3.53
C PRO A 244 14.33 17.13 -3.35
N GLU A 245 14.29 18.29 -2.69
CA GLU A 245 15.46 19.14 -2.47
C GLU A 245 16.47 18.60 -1.46
N ALA A 246 16.09 17.63 -0.64
CA ALA A 246 16.97 16.97 0.33
C ALA A 246 17.54 15.64 -0.19
N ARG A 247 17.14 15.20 -1.39
CA ARG A 247 17.66 13.98 -2.04
C ARG A 247 19.15 14.12 -2.40
N GLY A 248 19.82 13.00 -2.62
CA GLY A 248 21.25 12.96 -2.95
C GLY A 248 22.18 13.16 -1.77
N ARG A 249 21.68 13.49 -0.57
CA ARG A 249 22.46 13.74 0.65
C ARG A 249 22.62 12.51 1.55
N GLY A 250 22.23 11.33 1.08
CA GLY A 250 22.33 10.08 1.85
C GLY A 250 21.18 9.81 2.84
N ILE A 251 20.26 10.77 3.06
CA ILE A 251 19.19 10.67 4.06
C ILE A 251 18.35 9.39 3.88
N GLY A 252 17.95 9.06 2.64
CA GLY A 252 17.17 7.86 2.35
C GLY A 252 17.89 6.56 2.71
N ARG A 253 19.21 6.51 2.51
CA ARG A 253 20.04 5.36 2.91
C ARG A 253 20.08 5.20 4.43
N GLU A 254 20.24 6.28 5.14
CA GLU A 254 20.31 6.23 6.60
C GLU A 254 18.95 5.93 7.24
N LEU A 255 17.85 6.42 6.64
CA LEU A 255 16.49 6.03 7.00
C LEU A 255 16.23 4.54 6.78
N LEU A 256 16.70 3.97 5.66
CA LEU A 256 16.58 2.53 5.40
C LEU A 256 17.40 1.70 6.41
N ARG A 257 18.63 2.09 6.68
CA ARG A 257 19.49 1.44 7.68
C ARG A 257 18.87 1.50 9.07
N TRP A 258 18.34 2.65 9.45
CA TRP A 258 17.60 2.80 10.69
C TRP A 258 16.40 1.85 10.74
N SER A 259 15.59 1.81 9.68
CA SER A 259 14.41 0.94 9.60
C SER A 259 14.77 -0.53 9.83
N ILE A 260 15.82 -1.02 9.17
CA ILE A 260 16.30 -2.40 9.33
C ILE A 260 16.82 -2.64 10.76
N THR A 261 17.59 -1.71 11.30
CA THR A 261 18.15 -1.81 12.66
C THR A 261 17.01 -1.84 13.70
N GLU A 262 16.04 -0.96 13.58
CA GLU A 262 14.89 -0.87 14.48
C GLU A 262 14.01 -2.12 14.40
N LEU A 263 13.69 -2.59 13.21
CA LEU A 263 12.91 -3.80 13.02
C LEU A 263 13.59 -5.03 13.64
N ARG A 264 14.91 -5.16 13.45
CA ARG A 264 15.70 -6.24 14.09
C ARG A 264 15.75 -6.11 15.61
N ALA A 265 15.87 -4.90 16.14
CA ALA A 265 15.81 -4.65 17.58
C ALA A 265 14.44 -5.03 18.18
N ARG A 266 13.38 -4.95 17.37
CA ARG A 266 12.02 -5.41 17.72
C ARG A 266 11.82 -6.91 17.49
N GLY A 267 12.86 -7.66 17.14
CA GLY A 267 12.83 -9.11 16.96
C GLY A 267 12.35 -9.56 15.58
N ALA A 268 12.29 -8.69 14.58
CA ALA A 268 12.05 -9.12 13.23
C ALA A 268 13.21 -9.97 12.69
N GLY A 269 12.89 -11.04 11.97
CA GLY A 269 13.84 -11.82 11.18
C GLY A 269 14.11 -11.16 9.84
N ASP A 270 13.41 -11.60 8.81
CA ASP A 270 13.47 -10.98 7.50
C ASP A 270 12.84 -9.59 7.51
N VAL A 271 13.34 -8.72 6.64
CA VAL A 271 12.75 -7.40 6.42
C VAL A 271 12.23 -7.32 4.99
N VAL A 272 10.99 -6.86 4.83
CA VAL A 272 10.35 -6.70 3.52
C VAL A 272 10.00 -5.24 3.26
N LEU A 273 9.85 -4.91 2.00
CA LEU A 273 9.31 -3.64 1.52
C LEU A 273 8.67 -3.85 0.14
N THR A 274 7.86 -2.89 -0.28
CA THR A 274 7.34 -2.84 -1.64
C THR A 274 7.88 -1.62 -2.38
N VAL A 275 8.07 -1.76 -3.69
CA VAL A 275 8.58 -0.68 -4.55
C VAL A 275 7.97 -0.73 -5.93
N GLU A 276 7.61 0.43 -6.48
CA GLU A 276 7.21 0.56 -7.89
C GLU A 276 8.41 0.29 -8.81
N GLY A 277 8.21 -0.57 -9.81
CA GLY A 277 9.27 -0.97 -10.75
C GLY A 277 9.87 0.16 -11.57
N ALA A 278 9.11 1.25 -11.75
CA ALA A 278 9.59 2.47 -12.42
C ALA A 278 10.41 3.40 -11.50
N ASN A 279 10.60 3.04 -10.21
CA ASN A 279 11.36 3.84 -9.26
C ASN A 279 12.82 3.36 -9.15
N ASP A 280 13.59 3.57 -10.23
CA ASP A 280 15.00 3.13 -10.34
C ASP A 280 15.87 3.59 -9.16
N ARG A 281 15.60 4.79 -8.62
CA ARG A 281 16.33 5.33 -7.46
C ARG A 281 16.12 4.49 -6.22
N ALA A 282 14.87 4.12 -5.93
CA ALA A 282 14.55 3.29 -4.77
C ALA A 282 15.05 1.86 -4.97
N LEU A 283 14.86 1.28 -6.16
CA LEU A 283 15.38 -0.03 -6.51
C LEU A 283 16.89 -0.10 -6.27
N GLY A 284 17.67 0.83 -6.83
CA GLY A 284 19.13 0.87 -6.64
C GLY A 284 19.55 1.04 -5.17
N LEU A 285 18.76 1.76 -4.35
CA LEU A 285 18.98 1.87 -2.91
C LEU A 285 18.76 0.53 -2.19
N TYR A 286 17.66 -0.16 -2.50
CA TYR A 286 17.29 -1.41 -1.85
C TYR A 286 18.20 -2.55 -2.27
N GLU A 287 18.48 -2.72 -3.55
CA GLU A 287 19.44 -3.71 -4.07
C GLU A 287 20.86 -3.47 -3.52
N GLY A 288 21.31 -2.21 -3.49
CA GLY A 288 22.59 -1.83 -2.92
C GLY A 288 22.69 -2.07 -1.40
N THR A 289 21.56 -2.26 -0.71
CA THR A 289 21.49 -2.63 0.71
C THR A 289 21.41 -4.15 0.88
N GLY A 290 21.08 -4.90 -0.18
CA GLY A 290 21.03 -6.35 -0.20
C GLY A 290 19.62 -6.93 -0.24
N PHE A 291 18.61 -6.12 -0.48
CA PHE A 291 17.26 -6.63 -0.79
C PHE A 291 17.25 -7.33 -2.14
N VAL A 292 16.43 -8.36 -2.24
CA VAL A 292 16.19 -9.14 -3.47
C VAL A 292 14.71 -9.11 -3.81
N SER A 293 14.38 -8.95 -5.07
CA SER A 293 12.99 -9.05 -5.55
C SER A 293 12.49 -10.49 -5.39
N GLU A 294 11.33 -10.66 -4.78
CA GLU A 294 10.73 -11.96 -4.46
C GLU A 294 9.43 -12.19 -5.23
N VAL A 295 8.55 -11.20 -5.27
CA VAL A 295 7.26 -11.28 -5.96
C VAL A 295 7.06 -10.04 -6.82
N GLU A 296 6.54 -10.25 -8.01
CA GLU A 296 6.09 -9.19 -8.92
C GLU A 296 4.56 -9.11 -8.90
N TRP A 297 4.05 -7.91 -8.77
CA TRP A 297 2.63 -7.60 -8.91
C TRP A 297 2.44 -6.67 -10.12
N PRO A 298 2.07 -7.23 -11.30
CA PRO A 298 1.78 -6.42 -12.47
C PRO A 298 0.52 -5.59 -12.27
N HIS A 299 0.61 -4.32 -12.55
CA HIS A 299 -0.52 -3.40 -12.54
C HIS A 299 -1.01 -3.15 -13.97
N TRP A 300 -2.27 -3.37 -14.18
CA TRP A 300 -2.97 -3.05 -15.41
C TRP A 300 -3.92 -1.89 -15.18
N VAL A 301 -4.02 -1.02 -16.15
CA VAL A 301 -4.86 0.18 -16.08
C VAL A 301 -6.01 0.09 -17.08
N LEU A 302 -7.15 0.58 -16.64
CA LEU A 302 -8.35 0.72 -17.44
C LEU A 302 -8.77 2.20 -17.44
N PRO A 303 -8.98 2.82 -18.61
CA PRO A 303 -9.52 4.18 -18.68
C PRO A 303 -10.82 4.33 -17.90
N LEU A 304 -11.08 5.55 -17.41
CA LEU A 304 -12.28 5.83 -16.62
C LEU A 304 -13.51 6.13 -17.45
N ASP A 305 -13.37 6.34 -18.72
CA ASP A 305 -14.44 6.65 -19.71
C ASP A 305 -15.23 5.41 -20.10
#